data_976963cedf13f3a010c003ff5ae1032f
#
_entry.id   976963cedf13f3a010c003ff5ae1032f
#
_cell.length_a   1.000
_cell.length_b   1.000
_cell.length_c   1.000
_cell.angle_alpha   90.00
_cell.angle_beta   90.00
_cell.angle_gamma   90.00
#
_symmetry.space_group_name_H-M   'P 1'
#
loop_
_entity.id
_entity.type
_entity.pdbx_description
1 polymer ?
#
loop_
_entity_poly.entity_id
_entity_poly.type
_entity_poly.pdbx_seq_one_letter_code
_entity_poly.pdbx_strand_id
1 'polypeptide(L)'
;NKFIMAILAFQKPEKVIMLESTSSFGKFEFRPLEPGFGMTIGNALRRILLSSLEGYAITTVKVAGVDHEFAAIPGVMEGMIDIILNLKKIRFIRTVDNQDAEKVSVNVAGVTELTAGYISNYLSFFKVLNPELVICHLAPGTKMQITLTIGKGRGYVPAEENTPAECEFGTLPIDSIFTPIKNVKYSIENYRVEQKTDYEKLNLEITTDGSIHPKDALKEAAKILIQHFMLFSDEKITLNM
;
A
#
# COMPACT_ATOMS: atom_id res chain seq x y z
N ASN A 1 -44.46 -38.17 -6.35
CA ASN A 1 -43.37 -37.65 -7.17
C ASN A 1 -42.71 -36.46 -6.45
N LYS A 2 -41.67 -36.75 -5.64
CA LYS A 2 -40.78 -35.69 -5.15
C LYS A 2 -39.87 -35.32 -6.29
N PHE A 3 -40.12 -34.18 -6.93
CA PHE A 3 -39.07 -33.51 -7.70
C PHE A 3 -38.01 -33.07 -6.74
N ILE A 4 -36.92 -33.83 -6.62
CA ILE A 4 -35.69 -33.36 -6.04
C ILE A 4 -35.14 -32.38 -7.09
N MET A 5 -35.34 -31.09 -6.87
CA MET A 5 -34.59 -30.07 -7.59
C MET A 5 -33.11 -30.34 -7.23
N ALA A 6 -32.39 -30.96 -8.17
CA ALA A 6 -30.94 -31.04 -8.06
C ALA A 6 -30.42 -29.60 -8.02
N ILE A 7 -29.95 -29.17 -6.86
CA ILE A 7 -29.24 -27.89 -6.74
C ILE A 7 -28.03 -28.05 -7.64
N LEU A 8 -28.03 -27.34 -8.78
CA LEU A 8 -26.87 -27.27 -9.68
C LEU A 8 -25.71 -26.72 -8.86
N ALA A 9 -24.71 -27.59 -8.60
CA ALA A 9 -23.51 -27.16 -7.90
C ALA A 9 -22.77 -26.13 -8.76
N PHE A 10 -22.47 -24.96 -8.16
CA PHE A 10 -21.65 -23.97 -8.82
C PHE A 10 -20.28 -24.54 -9.20
N GLN A 11 -19.85 -24.29 -10.42
CA GLN A 11 -18.48 -24.60 -10.85
C GLN A 11 -17.53 -23.61 -10.16
N LYS A 12 -16.76 -24.13 -9.22
CA LYS A 12 -15.76 -23.34 -8.50
C LYS A 12 -14.40 -23.50 -9.14
N PRO A 13 -13.55 -22.45 -9.17
CA PRO A 13 -12.16 -22.60 -9.55
C PRO A 13 -11.47 -23.53 -8.56
N GLU A 14 -10.70 -24.50 -9.06
CA GLU A 14 -9.99 -25.46 -8.21
C GLU A 14 -8.84 -24.79 -7.46
N LYS A 15 -8.17 -23.86 -8.11
CA LYS A 15 -7.02 -23.14 -7.56
C LYS A 15 -6.79 -21.80 -8.28
N VAL A 16 -6.10 -20.91 -7.60
CA VAL A 16 -5.51 -19.70 -8.18
C VAL A 16 -4.20 -20.08 -8.83
N ILE A 17 -4.06 -19.80 -10.13
CA ILE A 17 -2.83 -20.04 -10.87
C ILE A 17 -2.05 -18.72 -10.92
N MET A 18 -0.82 -18.73 -10.45
CA MET A 18 0.08 -17.59 -10.57
C MET A 18 0.94 -17.80 -11.81
N LEU A 19 0.72 -16.97 -12.84
CA LEU A 19 1.40 -17.07 -14.13
C LEU A 19 2.77 -16.41 -14.11
N GLU A 20 2.85 -15.24 -13.49
CA GLU A 20 4.08 -14.46 -13.37
C GLU A 20 4.19 -13.93 -11.93
N SER A 21 5.40 -13.87 -11.41
CA SER A 21 5.69 -13.35 -10.08
C SER A 21 7.08 -12.75 -10.00
N THR A 22 7.13 -11.49 -9.59
CA THR A 22 8.34 -10.82 -9.11
C THR A 22 8.10 -10.32 -7.69
N SER A 23 9.07 -9.67 -7.09
CA SER A 23 8.90 -9.06 -5.75
C SER A 23 7.79 -8.00 -5.68
N SER A 24 7.49 -7.33 -6.81
CA SER A 24 6.54 -6.23 -6.89
C SER A 24 5.45 -6.37 -7.96
N PHE A 25 5.48 -7.42 -8.77
CA PHE A 25 4.48 -7.69 -9.79
C PHE A 25 4.00 -9.13 -9.72
N GLY A 26 2.68 -9.34 -9.88
CA GLY A 26 2.09 -10.68 -9.94
C GLY A 26 0.91 -10.72 -10.92
N LYS A 27 0.88 -11.78 -11.71
CA LYS A 27 -0.23 -12.09 -12.61
C LYS A 27 -0.90 -13.39 -12.19
N PHE A 28 -2.19 -13.32 -11.94
CA PHE A 28 -3.00 -14.41 -11.41
C PHE A 28 -4.12 -14.75 -12.37
N GLU A 29 -4.45 -16.03 -12.46
CA GLU A 29 -5.53 -16.56 -13.26
C GLU A 29 -6.50 -17.35 -12.38
N PHE A 30 -7.79 -17.10 -12.55
CA PHE A 30 -8.89 -17.78 -11.87
C PHE A 30 -9.81 -18.38 -12.94
N ARG A 31 -9.94 -19.69 -12.96
CA ARG A 31 -10.81 -20.42 -13.90
C ARG A 31 -11.13 -21.82 -13.40
N PRO A 32 -12.24 -22.44 -13.82
CA PRO A 32 -13.38 -21.79 -14.50
C PRO A 32 -14.24 -20.99 -13.52
N LEU A 33 -14.87 -19.93 -14.00
CA LEU A 33 -15.87 -19.16 -13.26
C LEU A 33 -17.19 -19.21 -14.01
N GLU A 34 -18.31 -19.23 -13.29
CA GLU A 34 -19.64 -19.07 -13.88
C GLU A 34 -19.77 -17.68 -14.52
N PRO A 35 -20.64 -17.52 -15.56
CA PRO A 35 -20.85 -16.24 -16.21
C PRO A 35 -21.21 -15.11 -15.22
N GLY A 36 -20.53 -13.97 -15.35
CA GLY A 36 -20.71 -12.79 -14.49
C GLY A 36 -19.88 -12.78 -13.20
N PHE A 37 -19.36 -13.94 -12.76
CA PHE A 37 -18.54 -13.99 -11.54
C PHE A 37 -17.15 -13.34 -11.73
N GLY A 38 -16.59 -13.36 -12.93
CA GLY A 38 -15.34 -12.72 -13.23
C GLY A 38 -15.37 -11.21 -12.92
N MET A 39 -16.42 -10.52 -13.34
CA MET A 39 -16.61 -9.09 -13.06
C MET A 39 -16.82 -8.84 -11.57
N THR A 40 -17.67 -9.62 -10.91
CA THR A 40 -17.95 -9.47 -9.48
C THR A 40 -16.71 -9.64 -8.63
N ILE A 41 -15.96 -10.72 -8.84
CA ILE A 41 -14.74 -11.03 -8.08
C ILE A 41 -13.63 -10.05 -8.44
N GLY A 42 -13.41 -9.79 -9.73
CA GLY A 42 -12.35 -8.90 -10.20
C GLY A 42 -12.52 -7.47 -9.69
N ASN A 43 -13.73 -6.93 -9.75
CA ASN A 43 -14.02 -5.59 -9.23
C ASN A 43 -13.90 -5.53 -7.70
N ALA A 44 -14.43 -6.51 -6.98
CA ALA A 44 -14.34 -6.57 -5.52
C ALA A 44 -12.87 -6.62 -5.05
N LEU A 45 -12.07 -7.53 -5.60
CA LEU A 45 -10.65 -7.65 -5.27
C LEU A 45 -9.87 -6.38 -5.63
N ARG A 46 -10.11 -5.81 -6.83
CA ARG A 46 -9.46 -4.56 -7.24
C ARG A 46 -9.73 -3.43 -6.26
N ARG A 47 -10.99 -3.26 -5.84
CA ARG A 47 -11.36 -2.19 -4.89
C ARG A 47 -10.69 -2.37 -3.54
N ILE A 48 -10.71 -3.56 -2.97
CA ILE A 48 -10.09 -3.85 -1.68
C ILE A 48 -8.57 -3.70 -1.75
N LEU A 49 -7.93 -4.20 -2.81
CA LEU A 49 -6.48 -4.04 -3.01
C LEU A 49 -6.07 -2.57 -3.00
N LEU A 50 -6.80 -1.70 -3.70
CA LEU A 50 -6.44 -0.29 -3.83
C LEU A 50 -6.76 0.56 -2.59
N SER A 51 -7.71 0.15 -1.74
CA SER A 51 -8.24 1.00 -0.65
C SER A 51 -8.00 0.48 0.76
N SER A 52 -7.85 -0.83 0.94
CA SER A 52 -8.06 -1.42 2.27
C SER A 52 -6.84 -2.11 2.87
N LEU A 53 -5.77 -2.26 2.11
CA LEU A 53 -4.53 -2.85 2.62
C LEU A 53 -3.77 -1.86 3.49
N GLU A 54 -3.14 -2.39 4.53
CA GLU A 54 -2.30 -1.62 5.44
C GLU A 54 -0.93 -1.33 4.82
N GLY A 55 -0.37 -0.19 5.17
CA GLY A 55 0.97 0.22 4.78
C GLY A 55 1.55 1.26 5.71
N TYR A 56 2.72 1.76 5.39
CA TYR A 56 3.47 2.70 6.20
C TYR A 56 3.82 3.93 5.38
N ALA A 57 3.65 5.12 5.99
CA ALA A 57 3.98 6.39 5.35
C ALA A 57 4.39 7.42 6.40
N ILE A 58 5.00 8.52 5.96
CA ILE A 58 5.28 9.67 6.82
C ILE A 58 3.96 10.39 7.07
N THR A 59 3.68 10.70 8.34
CA THR A 59 2.47 11.41 8.80
C THR A 59 2.76 12.85 9.18
N THR A 60 3.95 13.11 9.76
CA THR A 60 4.36 14.46 10.12
C THR A 60 5.82 14.71 9.77
N VAL A 61 6.14 15.96 9.49
CA VAL A 61 7.50 16.44 9.29
C VAL A 61 7.72 17.72 10.09
N LYS A 62 8.91 17.86 10.66
CA LYS A 62 9.37 19.07 11.33
C LYS A 62 10.80 19.36 10.86
N VAL A 63 11.04 20.56 10.37
CA VAL A 63 12.37 21.06 10.02
C VAL A 63 12.74 22.18 10.94
N ALA A 64 13.93 22.15 11.51
CA ALA A 64 14.37 23.19 12.43
C ALA A 64 14.39 24.57 11.75
N GLY A 65 13.72 25.55 12.35
CA GLY A 65 13.61 26.91 11.83
C GLY A 65 12.54 27.10 10.74
N VAL A 66 11.66 26.12 10.54
CA VAL A 66 10.53 26.18 9.62
C VAL A 66 9.22 26.03 10.39
N ASP A 67 8.34 27.01 10.27
CA ASP A 67 7.09 27.04 11.01
C ASP A 67 5.85 26.77 10.14
N HIS A 68 5.98 26.85 8.82
CA HIS A 68 4.89 26.63 7.87
C HIS A 68 5.38 26.04 6.54
N GLU A 69 4.50 25.45 5.79
CA GLU A 69 4.79 24.75 4.55
C GLU A 69 5.29 25.61 3.38
N PHE A 70 5.02 26.92 3.42
CA PHE A 70 5.47 27.86 2.39
C PHE A 70 6.85 28.46 2.67
N ALA A 71 7.52 28.02 3.74
CA ALA A 71 8.82 28.55 4.12
C ALA A 71 9.93 28.05 3.18
N ALA A 72 10.91 28.91 2.95
CA ALA A 72 12.18 28.54 2.33
C ALA A 72 13.20 28.17 3.42
N ILE A 73 14.02 27.18 3.14
CA ILE A 73 15.06 26.72 4.08
C ILE A 73 16.39 27.31 3.61
N PRO A 74 17.10 28.10 4.44
CA PRO A 74 18.38 28.66 4.04
C PRO A 74 19.39 27.58 3.60
N GLY A 75 19.95 27.73 2.41
CA GLY A 75 20.91 26.78 1.85
C GLY A 75 20.32 25.50 1.26
N VAL A 76 18.99 25.41 1.13
CA VAL A 76 18.29 24.32 0.42
C VAL A 76 17.65 24.90 -0.84
N MET A 77 17.76 24.17 -1.96
CA MET A 77 17.24 24.66 -3.26
C MET A 77 15.71 24.57 -3.32
N GLU A 78 15.16 23.48 -2.76
CA GLU A 78 13.72 23.19 -2.76
C GLU A 78 13.01 23.92 -1.63
N GLY A 79 11.80 24.37 -1.88
CA GLY A 79 10.89 24.86 -0.83
C GLY A 79 10.34 23.73 0.03
N MET A 80 9.78 24.08 1.20
CA MET A 80 9.22 23.06 2.11
C MET A 80 8.13 22.20 1.45
N ILE A 81 7.30 22.79 0.56
CA ILE A 81 6.28 22.06 -0.20
C ILE A 81 6.92 20.97 -1.06
N ASP A 82 8.00 21.29 -1.79
CA ASP A 82 8.67 20.32 -2.67
C ASP A 82 9.27 19.18 -1.86
N ILE A 83 9.86 19.51 -0.71
CA ILE A 83 10.38 18.51 0.25
C ILE A 83 9.25 17.60 0.72
N ILE A 84 8.10 18.13 1.12
CA ILE A 84 6.92 17.36 1.53
C ILE A 84 6.47 16.44 0.39
N LEU A 85 6.37 16.95 -0.84
CA LEU A 85 5.97 16.16 -2.01
C LEU A 85 6.96 15.02 -2.30
N ASN A 86 8.25 15.23 -2.06
CA ASN A 86 9.25 14.18 -2.22
C ASN A 86 9.21 13.18 -1.07
N LEU A 87 9.01 13.62 0.18
CA LEU A 87 8.86 12.75 1.35
C LEU A 87 7.68 11.77 1.19
N LYS A 88 6.56 12.20 0.61
CA LYS A 88 5.40 11.35 0.31
C LYS A 88 5.69 10.19 -0.66
N LYS A 89 6.76 10.30 -1.46
CA LYS A 89 7.17 9.26 -2.41
C LYS A 89 8.01 8.16 -1.76
N ILE A 90 8.49 8.37 -0.53
CA ILE A 90 9.27 7.35 0.18
C ILE A 90 8.37 6.16 0.50
N ARG A 91 8.89 4.96 0.25
CA ARG A 91 8.19 3.70 0.57
C ARG A 91 8.94 2.96 1.65
N PHE A 92 8.18 2.51 2.64
CA PHE A 92 8.71 1.84 3.83
C PHE A 92 8.27 0.40 3.91
N ILE A 93 9.16 -0.46 4.41
CA ILE A 93 8.82 -1.80 4.86
C ILE A 93 9.20 -1.91 6.33
N ARG A 94 8.33 -2.51 7.12
CA ARG A 94 8.59 -2.80 8.53
C ARG A 94 9.58 -3.95 8.66
N THR A 95 10.59 -3.79 9.53
CA THR A 95 11.62 -4.79 9.79
C THR A 95 11.47 -5.46 11.16
N VAL A 96 10.75 -4.82 12.09
CA VAL A 96 10.54 -5.32 13.46
C VAL A 96 9.04 -5.49 13.71
N ASP A 97 8.64 -6.66 14.18
CA ASP A 97 7.23 -6.96 14.48
C ASP A 97 6.71 -6.11 15.65
N ASN A 98 5.40 -5.80 15.59
CA ASN A 98 4.66 -5.03 16.59
C ASN A 98 5.13 -3.57 16.79
N GLN A 99 5.92 -3.01 15.87
CA GLN A 99 6.27 -1.60 15.84
C GLN A 99 5.54 -0.93 14.68
N ASP A 100 4.49 -0.18 14.99
CA ASP A 100 3.59 0.43 14.01
C ASP A 100 3.87 1.92 13.77
N ALA A 101 4.77 2.53 14.56
CA ALA A 101 5.18 3.92 14.41
C ALA A 101 6.64 4.13 14.83
N GLU A 102 7.29 5.10 14.21
CA GLU A 102 8.65 5.54 14.56
C GLU A 102 8.77 7.06 14.36
N LYS A 103 9.33 7.76 15.37
CA LYS A 103 9.73 9.17 15.25
C LYS A 103 11.25 9.20 15.16
N VAL A 104 11.78 9.76 14.09
CA VAL A 104 13.22 9.83 13.83
C VAL A 104 13.65 11.26 13.59
N SER A 105 14.77 11.66 14.20
CA SER A 105 15.43 12.96 13.95
C SER A 105 16.73 12.73 13.19
N VAL A 106 16.83 13.32 12.02
CA VAL A 106 17.95 13.17 11.09
C VAL A 106 18.71 14.50 11.04
N ASN A 107 20.00 14.45 11.36
CA ASN A 107 20.90 15.58 11.22
C ASN A 107 21.62 15.47 9.88
N VAL A 108 21.32 16.37 8.96
CA VAL A 108 21.89 16.42 7.62
C VAL A 108 23.04 17.42 7.63
N ALA A 109 24.23 16.93 7.36
CA ALA A 109 25.44 17.75 7.25
C ALA A 109 26.48 17.11 6.33
N GLY A 110 27.24 17.93 5.59
CA GLY A 110 28.35 17.45 4.76
C GLY A 110 27.95 16.73 3.48
N VAL A 111 26.68 16.80 3.08
CA VAL A 111 26.16 16.23 1.84
C VAL A 111 25.53 17.34 0.97
N THR A 112 25.55 17.15 -0.33
CA THR A 112 24.95 18.05 -1.32
C THR A 112 23.51 17.66 -1.69
N GLU A 113 23.13 16.40 -1.36
CA GLU A 113 21.81 15.86 -1.63
C GLU A 113 21.33 15.07 -0.41
N LEU A 114 20.09 15.33 0.03
CA LEU A 114 19.42 14.48 0.98
C LEU A 114 18.62 13.43 0.21
N THR A 115 18.99 12.17 0.36
CA THR A 115 18.29 11.05 -0.24
C THR A 115 17.45 10.29 0.80
N ALA A 116 16.47 9.52 0.33
CA ALA A 116 15.70 8.63 1.20
C ALA A 116 16.61 7.55 1.85
N GLY A 117 17.67 7.14 1.19
CA GLY A 117 18.71 6.24 1.73
C GLY A 117 19.45 6.85 2.91
N TYR A 118 19.72 8.16 2.90
CA TYR A 118 20.31 8.86 4.03
C TYR A 118 19.41 8.78 5.27
N ILE A 119 18.10 9.00 5.07
CA ILE A 119 17.09 8.88 6.14
C ILE A 119 17.04 7.44 6.67
N SER A 120 17.15 6.45 5.79
CA SER A 120 17.10 5.01 6.15
C SER A 120 18.16 4.60 7.17
N ASN A 121 19.31 5.28 7.20
CA ASN A 121 20.39 4.98 8.16
C ASN A 121 20.04 5.35 9.62
N TYR A 122 19.02 6.16 9.82
CA TYR A 122 18.56 6.59 11.14
C TYR A 122 17.35 5.82 11.63
N LEU A 123 16.73 4.98 10.77
CA LEU A 123 15.55 4.20 11.09
C LEU A 123 15.95 2.90 11.81
N SER A 124 15.19 2.55 12.85
CA SER A 124 15.37 1.33 13.63
C SER A 124 14.35 0.25 13.28
N PHE A 125 13.10 0.64 13.01
CA PHE A 125 11.99 -0.30 12.81
C PHE A 125 11.53 -0.41 11.37
N PHE A 126 11.96 0.52 10.52
CA PHE A 126 11.60 0.56 9.12
C PHE A 126 12.83 0.60 8.22
N LYS A 127 12.65 0.13 7.00
CA LYS A 127 13.64 0.22 5.93
C LYS A 127 13.00 0.92 4.72
N VAL A 128 13.77 1.80 4.08
CA VAL A 128 13.36 2.46 2.83
C VAL A 128 13.56 1.52 1.65
N LEU A 129 12.56 1.43 0.76
CA LEU A 129 12.58 0.58 -0.44
C LEU A 129 13.10 1.29 -1.69
N ASN A 130 13.09 2.63 -1.69
CA ASN A 130 13.58 3.48 -2.79
C ASN A 130 14.66 4.45 -2.29
N PRO A 131 15.83 3.95 -1.88
CA PRO A 131 16.89 4.76 -1.25
C PRO A 131 17.49 5.82 -2.17
N GLU A 132 17.39 5.66 -3.48
CA GLU A 132 17.90 6.56 -4.51
C GLU A 132 17.06 7.84 -4.68
N LEU A 133 15.88 7.89 -4.07
CA LEU A 133 14.98 9.05 -4.18
C LEU A 133 15.62 10.27 -3.52
N VAL A 134 15.85 11.33 -4.31
CA VAL A 134 16.33 12.61 -3.82
C VAL A 134 15.17 13.41 -3.21
N ILE A 135 15.36 13.91 -1.99
CA ILE A 135 14.39 14.71 -1.26
C ILE A 135 14.63 16.19 -1.49
N CYS A 136 15.88 16.63 -1.32
CA CYS A 136 16.29 18.00 -1.60
C CYS A 136 17.82 18.12 -1.84
N HIS A 137 18.23 19.25 -2.43
CA HIS A 137 19.61 19.61 -2.67
C HIS A 137 20.07 20.68 -1.69
N LEU A 138 21.28 20.53 -1.15
CA LEU A 138 21.85 21.42 -0.15
C LEU A 138 23.08 22.12 -0.69
N ALA A 139 23.22 23.41 -0.38
CA ALA A 139 24.43 24.15 -0.65
C ALA A 139 25.58 23.63 0.25
N PRO A 140 26.84 23.69 -0.22
CA PRO A 140 27.98 23.27 0.56
C PRO A 140 28.02 23.94 1.95
N GLY A 141 28.21 23.13 3.00
CA GLY A 141 28.26 23.62 4.38
C GLY A 141 26.91 23.83 5.07
N THR A 142 25.79 23.64 4.36
CA THR A 142 24.44 23.71 4.96
C THR A 142 24.25 22.57 5.96
N LYS A 143 23.64 22.92 7.10
CA LYS A 143 23.21 21.96 8.14
C LYS A 143 21.72 22.07 8.30
N MET A 144 21.02 20.94 8.30
CA MET A 144 19.57 20.88 8.46
C MET A 144 19.22 19.74 9.42
N GLN A 145 18.30 20.00 10.33
CA GLN A 145 17.69 18.95 11.16
C GLN A 145 16.25 18.74 10.71
N ILE A 146 15.94 17.50 10.35
CA ILE A 146 14.59 17.09 9.98
C ILE A 146 14.12 15.97 10.91
N THR A 147 12.92 16.13 11.46
CA THR A 147 12.26 15.10 12.28
C THR A 147 11.05 14.59 11.52
N LEU A 148 10.95 13.29 11.37
CA LEU A 148 9.88 12.61 10.64
C LEU A 148 9.15 11.66 11.59
N THR A 149 7.82 11.57 11.44
CA THR A 149 7.03 10.53 12.09
C THR A 149 6.49 9.60 11.01
N ILE A 150 6.82 8.33 11.11
CA ILE A 150 6.29 7.25 10.25
C ILE A 150 5.17 6.59 11.02
N GLY A 151 4.05 6.33 10.38
CA GLY A 151 2.90 5.67 10.98
C GLY A 151 2.33 4.60 10.09
N LYS A 152 1.47 3.76 10.65
CA LYS A 152 0.69 2.73 9.98
C LYS A 152 -0.69 3.28 9.64
N GLY A 153 -1.19 2.97 8.46
CA GLY A 153 -2.53 3.37 8.05
C GLY A 153 -3.04 2.57 6.86
N ARG A 154 -4.17 3.02 6.30
CA ARG A 154 -4.84 2.40 5.15
C ARG A 154 -5.24 3.46 4.14
N GLY A 155 -5.07 3.15 2.86
CA GLY A 155 -5.50 4.02 1.78
C GLY A 155 -4.80 5.37 1.78
N TYR A 156 -5.58 6.44 1.70
CA TYR A 156 -5.15 7.83 1.76
C TYR A 156 -5.74 8.50 3.00
N VAL A 157 -4.90 9.18 3.76
CA VAL A 157 -5.30 9.94 4.95
C VAL A 157 -4.86 11.40 4.74
N PRO A 158 -5.78 12.38 4.79
CA PRO A 158 -5.46 13.78 4.64
C PRO A 158 -4.67 14.31 5.84
N ALA A 159 -3.94 15.41 5.64
CA ALA A 159 -3.06 16.01 6.65
C ALA A 159 -3.80 16.39 7.94
N GLU A 160 -5.05 16.85 7.84
CA GLU A 160 -5.86 17.21 8.99
C GLU A 160 -6.07 16.04 9.96
N GLU A 161 -6.24 14.84 9.44
CA GLU A 161 -6.42 13.62 10.24
C GLU A 161 -5.09 13.10 10.82
N ASN A 162 -3.96 13.49 10.22
CA ASN A 162 -2.62 13.16 10.72
C ASN A 162 -2.10 14.14 11.78
N THR A 163 -2.88 15.17 12.15
CA THR A 163 -2.48 16.13 13.14
C THR A 163 -2.49 15.49 14.54
N PRO A 164 -1.34 15.40 15.24
CA PRO A 164 -1.29 14.85 16.59
C PRO A 164 -2.10 15.72 17.58
N ALA A 165 -2.71 15.07 18.58
CA ALA A 165 -3.45 15.78 19.64
C ALA A 165 -2.55 16.77 20.43
N GLU A 166 -1.28 16.40 20.62
CA GLU A 166 -0.23 17.26 21.16
C GLU A 166 0.79 17.53 20.03
N CYS A 167 0.64 18.68 19.36
CA CYS A 167 1.50 19.07 18.26
C CYS A 167 2.56 20.06 18.75
N GLU A 168 3.83 19.68 18.64
CA GLU A 168 4.95 20.61 18.88
C GLU A 168 4.93 21.71 17.82
N PHE A 169 5.17 22.97 18.23
CA PHE A 169 5.26 24.09 17.30
C PHE A 169 6.23 23.81 16.14
N GLY A 170 5.83 24.15 14.91
CA GLY A 170 6.59 23.88 13.69
C GLY A 170 6.52 22.43 13.18
N THR A 171 5.69 21.56 13.78
CA THR A 171 5.40 20.24 13.21
C THR A 171 4.29 20.38 12.18
N LEU A 172 4.58 19.96 10.95
CA LEU A 172 3.67 20.02 9.82
C LEU A 172 3.08 18.62 9.59
N PRO A 173 1.77 18.43 9.74
CA PRO A 173 1.10 17.21 9.31
C PRO A 173 1.10 17.16 7.78
N ILE A 174 1.28 15.98 7.22
CA ILE A 174 1.23 15.77 5.77
C ILE A 174 0.22 14.68 5.43
N ASP A 175 -0.40 14.80 4.27
CA ASP A 175 -1.26 13.77 3.75
C ASP A 175 -0.43 12.53 3.38
N SER A 176 -0.93 11.36 3.77
CA SER A 176 -0.20 10.11 3.69
C SER A 176 -0.86 9.12 2.76
N ILE A 177 -0.06 8.50 1.89
CA ILE A 177 -0.49 7.43 0.99
C ILE A 177 0.04 6.12 1.55
N PHE A 178 -0.79 5.43 2.32
CA PHE A 178 -0.43 4.17 2.98
C PHE A 178 -0.54 2.95 2.08
N THR A 179 -1.35 3.03 1.01
CA THR A 179 -1.58 1.86 0.14
C THR A 179 -0.28 1.32 -0.45
N PRO A 180 0.01 0.01 -0.25
CA PRO A 180 1.18 -0.63 -0.84
C PRO A 180 0.97 -1.00 -2.31
N ILE A 181 -0.24 -0.81 -2.84
CA ILE A 181 -0.61 -1.20 -4.19
C ILE A 181 -0.50 0.00 -5.13
N LYS A 182 0.33 -0.13 -6.16
CA LYS A 182 0.50 0.90 -7.21
C LYS A 182 -0.55 0.78 -8.29
N ASN A 183 -0.83 -0.45 -8.73
CA ASN A 183 -1.80 -0.68 -9.80
C ASN A 183 -2.45 -2.05 -9.67
N VAL A 184 -3.73 -2.13 -10.06
CA VAL A 184 -4.47 -3.37 -10.22
C VAL A 184 -5.24 -3.31 -11.52
N LYS A 185 -5.00 -4.30 -12.39
CA LYS A 185 -5.71 -4.47 -13.65
C LYS A 185 -6.32 -5.86 -13.70
N TYR A 186 -7.54 -5.96 -14.20
CA TYR A 186 -8.15 -7.25 -14.47
C TYR A 186 -8.78 -7.30 -15.85
N SER A 187 -8.84 -8.49 -16.43
CA SER A 187 -9.53 -8.78 -17.67
C SER A 187 -10.28 -10.11 -17.57
N ILE A 188 -11.35 -10.21 -18.31
CA ILE A 188 -12.21 -11.39 -18.33
C ILE A 188 -12.18 -11.92 -19.76
N GLU A 189 -11.99 -13.23 -19.88
CA GLU A 189 -11.98 -13.95 -21.15
C GLU A 189 -12.94 -15.12 -21.06
N ASN A 190 -13.53 -15.50 -22.21
CA ASN A 190 -14.34 -16.70 -22.27
C ASN A 190 -13.45 -17.95 -22.07
N TYR A 191 -13.95 -18.89 -21.31
CA TYR A 191 -13.27 -20.14 -21.03
C TYR A 191 -14.16 -21.34 -21.36
N ARG A 192 -13.61 -22.31 -22.08
CA ARG A 192 -14.35 -23.52 -22.45
C ARG A 192 -14.12 -24.62 -21.41
N VAL A 193 -15.22 -25.19 -20.92
CA VAL A 193 -15.22 -26.38 -20.09
C VAL A 193 -16.06 -27.44 -20.83
N GLU A 194 -15.42 -28.50 -21.33
CA GLU A 194 -16.04 -29.54 -22.15
C GLU A 194 -16.77 -28.96 -23.36
N GLN A 195 -18.12 -29.08 -23.42
CA GLN A 195 -18.95 -28.54 -24.50
C GLN A 195 -19.51 -27.15 -24.26
N LYS A 196 -19.38 -26.61 -23.02
CA LYS A 196 -19.82 -25.28 -22.65
C LYS A 196 -18.71 -24.27 -22.87
N THR A 197 -19.02 -23.15 -23.52
CA THR A 197 -18.06 -22.08 -23.89
C THR A 197 -18.35 -20.76 -23.18
N ASP A 198 -19.31 -20.73 -22.28
CA ASP A 198 -19.83 -19.56 -21.60
C ASP A 198 -19.22 -19.33 -20.21
N TYR A 199 -18.28 -20.19 -19.78
CA TYR A 199 -17.51 -19.94 -18.55
C TYR A 199 -16.53 -18.78 -18.73
N GLU A 200 -16.12 -18.19 -17.61
CA GLU A 200 -15.19 -17.07 -17.60
C GLU A 200 -13.83 -17.45 -17.01
N LYS A 201 -12.81 -16.79 -17.49
CA LYS A 201 -11.46 -16.78 -16.96
C LYS A 201 -11.13 -15.35 -16.55
N LEU A 202 -10.87 -15.13 -15.28
CA LEU A 202 -10.42 -13.86 -14.73
C LEU A 202 -8.90 -13.83 -14.67
N ASN A 203 -8.29 -12.87 -15.35
CA ASN A 203 -6.87 -12.53 -15.21
C ASN A 203 -6.76 -11.29 -14.34
N LEU A 204 -5.91 -11.33 -13.32
CA LEU A 204 -5.68 -10.23 -12.39
C LEU A 204 -4.18 -9.92 -12.33
N GLU A 205 -3.82 -8.67 -12.62
CA GLU A 205 -2.46 -8.15 -12.54
C GLU A 205 -2.36 -7.19 -11.37
N ILE A 206 -1.39 -7.41 -10.47
CA ILE A 206 -1.17 -6.61 -9.28
C ILE A 206 0.26 -6.10 -9.29
N THR A 207 0.41 -4.78 -9.18
CA THR A 207 1.72 -4.14 -9.00
C THR A 207 1.77 -3.49 -7.62
N THR A 208 2.76 -3.86 -6.81
CA THR A 208 3.00 -3.32 -5.48
C THR A 208 4.17 -2.34 -5.49
N ASP A 209 4.40 -1.68 -4.38
CA ASP A 209 5.60 -0.85 -4.15
C ASP A 209 6.81 -1.65 -3.65
N GLY A 210 6.66 -2.97 -3.43
CA GLY A 210 7.68 -3.86 -2.91
C GLY A 210 7.59 -4.11 -1.39
N SER A 211 6.74 -3.39 -0.66
CA SER A 211 6.54 -3.60 0.78
C SER A 211 5.76 -4.87 1.09
N ILE A 212 4.93 -5.31 0.16
CA ILE A 212 4.18 -6.55 0.23
C ILE A 212 4.30 -7.34 -1.08
N HIS A 213 4.45 -8.65 -0.98
CA HIS A 213 4.45 -9.50 -2.17
C HIS A 213 3.03 -9.60 -2.77
N PRO A 214 2.85 -9.53 -4.10
CA PRO A 214 1.53 -9.55 -4.75
C PRO A 214 0.63 -10.71 -4.35
N LYS A 215 1.21 -11.90 -4.11
CA LYS A 215 0.48 -13.07 -3.62
C LYS A 215 -0.11 -12.86 -2.22
N ASP A 216 0.65 -12.21 -1.34
CA ASP A 216 0.21 -11.96 0.03
C ASP A 216 -0.79 -10.80 0.06
N ALA A 217 -0.60 -9.78 -0.78
CA ALA A 217 -1.59 -8.72 -0.99
C ALA A 217 -2.95 -9.28 -1.43
N LEU A 218 -2.95 -10.22 -2.36
CA LEU A 218 -4.18 -10.89 -2.83
C LEU A 218 -4.85 -11.70 -1.70
N LYS A 219 -4.07 -12.42 -0.89
CA LYS A 219 -4.60 -13.16 0.26
C LYS A 219 -5.22 -12.24 1.30
N GLU A 220 -4.56 -11.13 1.65
CA GLU A 220 -5.09 -10.16 2.61
C GLU A 220 -6.38 -9.51 2.09
N ALA A 221 -6.43 -9.14 0.79
CA ALA A 221 -7.65 -8.63 0.17
C ALA A 221 -8.80 -9.65 0.24
N ALA A 222 -8.52 -10.92 -0.02
CA ALA A 222 -9.51 -11.99 0.07
C ALA A 222 -9.99 -12.20 1.51
N LYS A 223 -9.11 -12.15 2.51
CA LYS A 223 -9.49 -12.24 3.94
C LYS A 223 -10.43 -11.11 4.35
N ILE A 224 -10.15 -9.87 3.91
CA ILE A 224 -11.01 -8.71 4.19
C ILE A 224 -12.42 -8.95 3.61
N LEU A 225 -12.52 -9.41 2.37
CA LEU A 225 -13.82 -9.72 1.74
C LEU A 225 -14.56 -10.82 2.49
N ILE A 226 -13.88 -11.91 2.86
CA ILE A 226 -14.49 -13.02 3.60
C ILE A 226 -15.03 -12.51 4.94
N GLN A 227 -14.25 -11.73 5.70
CA GLN A 227 -14.68 -11.19 6.99
C GLN A 227 -15.95 -10.35 6.89
N HIS A 228 -16.11 -9.56 5.81
CA HIS A 228 -17.30 -8.77 5.59
C HIS A 228 -18.48 -9.62 5.14
N PHE A 229 -18.28 -10.58 4.23
CA PHE A 229 -19.34 -11.46 3.75
C PHE A 229 -19.86 -12.43 4.82
N MET A 230 -19.02 -12.81 5.77
CA MET A 230 -19.46 -13.64 6.91
C MET A 230 -20.57 -12.99 7.73
N LEU A 231 -20.69 -11.67 7.74
CA LEU A 231 -21.78 -10.96 8.42
C LEU A 231 -23.15 -11.20 7.77
N PHE A 232 -23.18 -11.64 6.52
CA PHE A 232 -24.40 -12.00 5.77
C PHE A 232 -24.68 -13.50 5.75
N SER A 233 -23.83 -14.30 6.38
CA SER A 233 -23.96 -15.76 6.47
C SER A 233 -24.08 -16.16 7.93
N ASP A 234 -24.99 -17.10 8.23
CA ASP A 234 -25.12 -17.70 9.57
C ASP A 234 -23.99 -18.69 9.88
N GLU A 235 -23.15 -19.03 8.89
CA GLU A 235 -22.03 -19.93 9.04
C GLU A 235 -20.80 -19.22 9.59
N LYS A 236 -20.28 -19.70 10.72
CA LYS A 236 -18.99 -19.26 11.27
C LYS A 236 -17.85 -19.97 10.53
N ILE A 237 -17.28 -19.31 9.54
CA ILE A 237 -16.07 -19.80 8.86
C ILE A 237 -14.86 -19.45 9.74
N THR A 238 -14.23 -20.46 10.33
CA THR A 238 -12.97 -20.31 11.07
C THR A 238 -11.84 -20.14 10.04
N LEU A 239 -11.35 -18.92 9.89
CA LEU A 239 -10.11 -18.69 9.16
C LEU A 239 -8.94 -19.08 10.07
N ASN A 240 -8.25 -20.18 9.75
CA ASN A 240 -6.95 -20.47 10.37
C ASN A 240 -5.98 -19.36 9.94
N MET A 241 -5.64 -18.48 10.88
CA MET A 241 -4.64 -17.44 10.75
C MET A 241 -3.24 -18.03 10.78
#